data_092580a698cbc915ed7e48f2b2345f27
#
_entry.id   092580a698cbc915ed7e48f2b2345f27
#
_cell.length_a   1.000
_cell.length_b   1.000
_cell.length_c   1.000
_cell.angle_alpha   90.00
_cell.angle_beta   90.00
_cell.angle_gamma   90.00
#
_symmetry.space_group_name_H-M   'P 1'
#
loop_
_entity.id
_entity.type
_entity.pdbx_description
1 polymer ?
#
loop_
_entity_poly.entity_id
_entity_poly.type
_entity_poly.pdbx_seq_one_letter_code
_entity_poly.pdbx_strand_id
1 'polypeptide(L)'
;ETIIAIGTAPYQKELAHENFQRFERVFLKCQDIRRTGTAAMDLAYTACGRIGGYFEERLQPWDFAAGMLILSEAGGKVTRFDGSPVNPLEPGGILASNGKLHGELLELL
;
A
#
# COMPACT_ATOMS: atom_id res chain seq x y z
N GLU A 1 -7.34 1.05 15.25
CA GLU A 1 -7.16 2.51 15.18
C GLU A 1 -5.96 2.86 14.35
N THR A 2 -6.07 2.60 13.09
CA THR A 2 -4.96 2.74 12.17
C THR A 2 -5.41 3.54 10.96
N ILE A 3 -4.53 4.41 10.49
CA ILE A 3 -4.75 5.14 9.25
C ILE A 3 -4.01 4.41 8.15
N ILE A 4 -4.73 4.14 7.06
CA ILE A 4 -4.18 3.45 5.90
C ILE A 4 -4.18 4.42 4.72
N ALA A 5 -3.04 4.55 4.05
CA ALA A 5 -2.96 5.35 2.84
C ALA A 5 -3.31 4.50 1.63
N ILE A 6 -3.89 5.12 0.64
CA ILE A 6 -4.29 4.45 -0.60
C ILE A 6 -3.85 5.25 -1.81
N GLY A 7 -3.66 4.54 -2.92
CA GLY A 7 -3.54 5.17 -4.22
C GLY A 7 -4.72 4.75 -5.09
N THR A 8 -5.19 5.65 -5.94
CA THR A 8 -6.41 5.42 -6.71
C THR A 8 -6.17 4.97 -8.15
N ALA A 9 -4.91 4.93 -8.59
CA ALA A 9 -4.57 4.60 -9.99
C ALA A 9 -5.41 5.44 -10.97
N PRO A 10 -5.33 6.79 -10.89
CA PRO A 10 -6.30 7.66 -11.59
C PRO A 10 -6.20 7.59 -13.11
N TYR A 11 -5.10 7.08 -13.65
CA TYR A 11 -4.93 6.96 -15.09
C TYR A 11 -5.48 5.64 -15.65
N GLN A 12 -6.05 4.82 -14.79
CA GLN A 12 -6.59 3.52 -15.18
C GLN A 12 -7.99 3.35 -14.61
N LYS A 13 -8.93 4.12 -15.16
CA LYS A 13 -10.30 4.19 -14.66
C LYS A 13 -11.03 2.85 -14.73
N GLU A 14 -10.58 1.94 -15.59
CA GLU A 14 -11.17 0.61 -15.68
C GLU A 14 -11.01 -0.18 -14.39
N LEU A 15 -10.07 0.19 -13.53
CA LEU A 15 -9.83 -0.47 -12.25
C LEU A 15 -10.67 0.13 -11.10
N ALA A 16 -11.44 1.17 -11.37
CA ALA A 16 -12.09 1.95 -10.30
C ALA A 16 -13.02 1.10 -9.45
N HIS A 17 -13.87 0.30 -10.07
CA HIS A 17 -14.85 -0.49 -9.31
C HIS A 17 -14.15 -1.44 -8.34
N GLU A 18 -13.18 -2.18 -8.80
CA GLU A 18 -12.42 -3.14 -8.01
C GLU A 18 -11.64 -2.42 -6.89
N ASN A 19 -11.00 -1.30 -7.24
CA ASN A 19 -10.25 -0.52 -6.27
C ASN A 19 -11.14 0.02 -5.15
N PHE A 20 -12.30 0.58 -5.49
CA PHE A 20 -13.16 1.16 -4.49
C PHE A 20 -13.80 0.11 -3.61
N GLN A 21 -14.00 -1.11 -4.12
CA GLN A 21 -14.41 -2.21 -3.27
C GLN A 21 -13.34 -2.55 -2.23
N ARG A 22 -12.06 -2.51 -2.60
CA ARG A 22 -10.96 -2.69 -1.66
C ARG A 22 -10.94 -1.58 -0.62
N PHE A 23 -11.12 -0.34 -1.06
CA PHE A 23 -11.13 0.80 -0.16
C PHE A 23 -12.24 0.67 0.88
N GLU A 24 -13.41 0.24 0.45
CA GLU A 24 -14.53 0.05 1.37
C GLU A 24 -14.21 -1.02 2.42
N ARG A 25 -13.69 -2.16 1.98
CA ARG A 25 -13.35 -3.23 2.93
C ARG A 25 -12.34 -2.77 3.96
N VAL A 26 -11.33 -2.04 3.52
CA VAL A 26 -10.29 -1.54 4.42
C VAL A 26 -10.84 -0.46 5.33
N PHE A 27 -11.63 0.46 4.78
CA PHE A 27 -12.18 1.56 5.55
C PHE A 27 -13.04 1.07 6.72
N LEU A 28 -13.78 0.00 6.52
CA LEU A 28 -14.64 -0.54 7.57
C LEU A 28 -13.86 -1.16 8.73
N LYS A 29 -12.57 -1.42 8.54
CA LYS A 29 -11.72 -2.07 9.55
C LYS A 29 -10.61 -1.17 10.09
N CYS A 30 -10.44 0.03 9.56
CA CYS A 30 -9.40 0.95 10.04
C CYS A 30 -10.04 2.23 10.57
N GLN A 31 -9.23 3.11 11.13
CA GLN A 31 -9.73 4.37 11.64
C GLN A 31 -10.12 5.32 10.52
N ASP A 32 -9.29 5.39 9.49
CA ASP A 32 -9.54 6.26 8.34
C ASP A 32 -8.61 5.87 7.20
N ILE A 33 -8.95 6.31 6.01
CA ILE A 33 -8.09 6.14 4.84
C ILE A 33 -7.67 7.52 4.35
N ARG A 34 -6.48 7.59 3.76
CA ARG A 34 -5.94 8.84 3.24
C ARG A 34 -5.33 8.62 1.87
N ARG A 35 -5.36 9.67 1.05
CA ARG A 35 -4.73 9.68 -0.25
C ARG A 35 -3.82 10.89 -0.36
N THR A 36 -2.51 10.66 -0.31
CA THR A 36 -1.53 11.74 -0.45
C THR A 36 -1.20 12.04 -1.91
N GLY A 37 -1.34 11.04 -2.77
CA GLY A 37 -1.02 11.18 -4.19
C GLY A 37 0.43 10.89 -4.52
N THR A 38 1.24 10.43 -3.56
CA THR A 38 2.64 10.10 -3.82
C THR A 38 3.05 8.84 -3.05
N ALA A 39 3.41 7.81 -3.81
CA ALA A 39 3.84 6.53 -3.23
C ALA A 39 5.08 6.70 -2.36
N ALA A 40 6.02 7.54 -2.77
CA ALA A 40 7.25 7.76 -2.01
C ALA A 40 6.96 8.25 -0.60
N MET A 41 6.05 9.23 -0.47
CA MET A 41 5.66 9.75 0.85
C MET A 41 4.91 8.71 1.66
N ASP A 42 4.01 7.96 1.03
CA ASP A 42 3.23 6.95 1.73
C ASP A 42 4.11 5.84 2.27
N LEU A 43 5.10 5.41 1.50
CA LEU A 43 6.05 4.40 1.95
C LEU A 43 6.92 4.94 3.09
N ALA A 44 7.37 6.20 2.99
CA ALA A 44 8.16 6.81 4.05
C ALA A 44 7.35 6.95 5.35
N TYR A 45 6.09 7.38 5.26
CA TYR A 45 5.24 7.50 6.44
C TYR A 45 4.93 6.16 7.06
N THR A 46 4.77 5.11 6.25
CA THR A 46 4.60 3.76 6.76
C THR A 46 5.87 3.32 7.50
N ALA A 47 7.03 3.61 6.94
CA ALA A 47 8.32 3.24 7.53
C ALA A 47 8.53 3.89 8.90
N CYS A 48 8.16 5.17 9.05
CA CYS A 48 8.35 5.87 10.30
C CYS A 48 7.17 5.75 11.28
N GLY A 49 6.15 4.97 10.92
CA GLY A 49 5.04 4.68 11.83
C GLY A 49 3.93 5.71 11.87
N ARG A 50 3.94 6.70 10.97
CA ARG A 50 2.87 7.71 10.94
C ARG A 50 1.56 7.16 10.40
N ILE A 51 1.63 6.19 9.50
CA ILE A 51 0.46 5.45 9.02
C ILE A 51 0.76 3.96 9.16
N GLY A 52 -0.28 3.16 9.23
CA GLY A 52 -0.14 1.72 9.45
C GLY A 52 0.16 0.94 8.20
N GLY A 53 -0.23 1.46 7.04
CA GLY A 53 0.01 0.77 5.79
C GLY A 53 -0.38 1.61 4.60
N TYR A 54 -0.05 1.11 3.43
CA TYR A 54 -0.32 1.77 2.17
C TYR A 54 -0.51 0.72 1.10
N PHE A 55 -1.48 0.88 0.23
CA PHE A 55 -1.61 0.02 -0.93
C PHE A 55 -2.07 0.81 -2.14
N GLU A 56 -1.63 0.33 -3.30
CA GLU A 56 -2.04 0.89 -4.59
C GLU A 56 -1.95 -0.21 -5.63
N GLU A 57 -2.93 -0.30 -6.52
CA GLU A 57 -3.02 -1.41 -7.47
C GLU A 57 -2.02 -1.30 -8.62
N ARG A 58 -1.66 -0.09 -9.04
CA ARG A 58 -0.78 0.10 -10.19
C ARG A 58 0.32 1.11 -9.88
N LEU A 59 1.54 0.63 -9.80
CA LEU A 59 2.73 1.46 -9.60
C LEU A 59 3.83 1.02 -10.55
N GLN A 60 4.64 1.97 -10.97
CA GLN A 60 5.85 1.68 -11.73
C GLN A 60 7.02 1.47 -10.76
N PRO A 61 8.06 0.73 -11.18
CA PRO A 61 9.19 0.48 -10.28
C PRO A 61 9.79 1.74 -9.68
N TRP A 62 9.89 2.81 -10.44
CA TRP A 62 10.48 4.06 -9.93
C TRP A 62 9.61 4.74 -8.88
N ASP A 63 8.34 4.34 -8.77
CA ASP A 63 7.46 4.90 -7.75
C ASP A 63 7.70 4.28 -6.38
N PHE A 64 8.17 3.04 -6.29
CA PHE A 64 8.20 2.34 -5.02
C PHE A 64 9.55 1.75 -4.64
N ALA A 65 10.52 1.64 -5.56
CA ALA A 65 11.74 0.86 -5.28
C ALA A 65 12.52 1.42 -4.09
N ALA A 66 12.75 2.73 -4.05
CA ALA A 66 13.51 3.34 -2.95
C ALA A 66 12.74 3.29 -1.63
N GLY A 67 11.44 3.57 -1.68
CA GLY A 67 10.59 3.51 -0.49
C GLY A 67 10.49 2.11 0.10
N MET A 68 10.47 1.11 -0.77
CA MET A 68 10.45 -0.28 -0.38
C MET A 68 11.69 -0.66 0.43
N LEU A 69 12.86 -0.17 0.00
CA LEU A 69 14.10 -0.41 0.72
C LEU A 69 14.06 0.26 2.10
N ILE A 70 13.64 1.52 2.15
CA ILE A 70 13.53 2.27 3.41
C ILE A 70 12.60 1.53 4.39
N LEU A 71 11.46 1.09 3.90
CA LEU A 71 10.49 0.39 4.73
C LEU A 71 11.03 -0.93 5.24
N SER A 72 11.72 -1.68 4.37
CA SER A 72 12.32 -2.96 4.74
C SER A 72 13.36 -2.77 5.86
N GLU A 73 14.18 -1.74 5.76
CA GLU A 73 15.19 -1.47 6.78
C GLU A 73 14.58 -1.00 8.09
N ALA A 74 13.38 -0.44 8.04
CA ALA A 74 12.66 -0.04 9.25
C ALA A 74 11.87 -1.20 9.88
N GLY A 75 11.99 -2.41 9.33
CA GLY A 75 11.27 -3.58 9.86
C GLY A 75 9.89 -3.77 9.30
N GLY A 76 9.51 -2.99 8.30
CA GLY A 76 8.22 -3.13 7.64
C GLY A 76 8.21 -4.21 6.58
N LYS A 77 7.07 -4.37 5.93
CA LYS A 77 6.87 -5.44 4.96
C LYS A 77 6.17 -4.91 3.71
N VAL A 78 6.60 -5.37 2.55
CA VAL A 78 6.00 -5.02 1.25
C VAL A 78 5.79 -6.30 0.46
N THR A 79 4.57 -6.51 -0.02
CA THR A 79 4.25 -7.66 -0.85
C THR A 79 3.31 -7.24 -1.98
N ARG A 80 3.07 -8.15 -2.91
CA ARG A 80 1.95 -8.02 -3.83
C ARG A 80 0.64 -8.28 -3.06
N PHE A 81 -0.49 -8.05 -3.72
CA PHE A 81 -1.80 -8.24 -3.09
C PHE A 81 -2.10 -9.70 -2.73
N ASP A 82 -1.40 -10.64 -3.36
CA ASP A 82 -1.54 -12.06 -3.05
C ASP A 82 -0.52 -12.53 -2.00
N GLY A 83 0.27 -11.60 -1.44
CA GLY A 83 1.26 -11.93 -0.43
C GLY A 83 2.62 -12.32 -0.98
N SER A 84 2.77 -12.43 -2.30
CA SER A 84 4.04 -12.81 -2.90
C SER A 84 5.05 -11.67 -2.82
N PRO A 85 6.36 -11.99 -2.88
CA PRO A 85 7.39 -10.96 -2.82
C PRO A 85 7.33 -10.02 -4.02
N VAL A 86 7.73 -8.77 -3.79
CA VAL A 86 7.79 -7.75 -4.84
C VAL A 86 9.17 -7.79 -5.49
N ASN A 87 9.20 -7.90 -6.81
CA ASN A 87 10.41 -7.65 -7.58
C ASN A 87 10.45 -6.15 -7.87
N PRO A 88 11.45 -5.39 -7.36
CA PRO A 88 11.47 -3.94 -7.53
C PRO A 88 11.70 -3.49 -8.97
N LEU A 89 11.93 -4.41 -9.89
CA LEU A 89 12.08 -4.10 -11.30
C LEU A 89 10.79 -4.27 -12.10
N GLU A 90 9.72 -4.78 -11.47
CA GLU A 90 8.46 -5.06 -12.15
C GLU A 90 7.35 -4.18 -11.64
N PRO A 91 6.54 -3.59 -12.54
CA PRO A 91 5.38 -2.80 -12.10
C PRO A 91 4.29 -3.68 -11.51
N GLY A 92 3.35 -3.05 -10.82
CA GLY A 92 2.19 -3.75 -10.30
C GLY A 92 1.73 -3.19 -8.97
N GLY A 93 0.75 -3.86 -8.38
CA GLY A 93 0.19 -3.46 -7.10
C GLY A 93 1.08 -3.87 -5.94
N ILE A 94 1.12 -3.03 -4.93
CA ILE A 94 1.85 -3.34 -3.70
C ILE A 94 0.99 -3.06 -2.48
N LEU A 95 1.28 -3.83 -1.43
CA LEU A 95 0.79 -3.59 -0.08
C LEU A 95 1.99 -3.43 0.82
N ALA A 96 2.06 -2.30 1.51
CA ALA A 96 3.13 -1.99 2.45
C ALA A 96 2.55 -1.79 3.83
N SER A 97 3.25 -2.25 4.87
CA SER A 97 2.79 -2.08 6.25
C SER A 97 3.97 -2.10 7.19
N ASN A 98 3.68 -1.83 8.48
CA ASN A 98 4.69 -1.93 9.52
C ASN A 98 5.01 -3.40 9.91
N GLY A 99 4.40 -4.35 9.23
CA GLY A 99 4.61 -5.78 9.47
C GLY A 99 3.55 -6.43 10.34
N LYS A 100 3.03 -5.73 11.33
CA LYS A 100 2.06 -6.31 12.27
C LYS A 100 0.68 -6.47 11.65
N LEU A 101 0.29 -5.53 10.79
CA LEU A 101 -1.04 -5.52 10.19
C LEU A 101 -1.08 -6.19 8.82
N HIS A 102 0.07 -6.65 8.33
CA HIS A 102 0.19 -7.08 6.94
C HIS A 102 -0.79 -8.21 6.59
N GLY A 103 -0.85 -9.22 7.42
CA GLY A 103 -1.75 -10.35 7.20
C GLY A 103 -3.21 -9.95 7.20
N GLU A 104 -3.60 -9.06 8.12
CA GLU A 104 -4.98 -8.59 8.17
C GLU A 104 -5.34 -7.79 6.92
N LEU A 105 -4.42 -6.95 6.45
CA LEU A 105 -4.65 -6.16 5.24
C LEU A 105 -4.74 -7.05 4.01
N LEU A 106 -3.91 -8.09 3.92
CA LEU A 106 -3.97 -9.01 2.79
C LEU A 106 -5.34 -9.65 2.67
N GLU A 107 -5.97 -9.99 3.78
CA GLU A 107 -7.29 -10.61 3.77
C GLU A 107 -8.36 -9.68 3.25
N LEU A 108 -8.16 -8.37 3.35
CA LEU A 108 -9.13 -7.37 2.91
C LEU A 108 -8.97 -7.01 1.43
N LEU A 109 -7.83 -7.31 0.84
CA LEU A 109 -7.58 -6.99 -0.56
C LEU A 109 -7.95 -8.14 -1.47
#